data_d6e5f1e14862d02300203132e0ee9609
#
_entry.id   d6e5f1e14862d02300203132e0ee9609
#
_cell.length_a   1.000
_cell.length_b   1.000
_cell.length_c   1.000
_cell.angle_alpha   90.00
_cell.angle_beta   90.00
_cell.angle_gamma   90.00
#
_symmetry.space_group_name_H-M   'P 1'
#
loop_
_entity.id
_entity.type
_entity.pdbx_description
1 polymer ?
#
loop_
_entity_poly.entity_id
_entity_poly.type
_entity_poly.pdbx_seq_one_letter_code
_entity_poly.pdbx_strand_id
1 'polypeptide(L)'
;MAKKLTSRTEDYSKWYNELVVMADLAENSGVRGCMVIKPYGYAIWEKMQKQLDQMFKDSGHQNAYFPLFVPKSLFEAEEKNAEGFAKECAIVTHYRLKNDKDNPGKLIVDENAKLEEELIVRPTSEAVIWNTYKNWIQSYRDLPILINQWANVVRWEMRTRLFLRTAEFLWQEGHTAHETKKEAINEAIMMNDIYAEFAENHMGMPVIKGLKSESERFAGAEETYCIEALMQDGKALQAGTSHFLGQNFAKAFDVKYANKNGDLDYVWATSWGVSTRLMGALIMTHSDDNGLVLPPKLAPIQVVIIPIYKSDEEFNLVSSYIDPVIKDLKSKAVSVLFDKRDTYKPGYKFNEHEIKGVPIRIVVGPKDIENSTLEIFRRDKMEKELIDFNEVGLKVDFLLNDIHENLFKKAKNFASSNTRRANTYDEFKSLIKNQGGFVAAHWDGTKESENQIKRETKATIRIIPIDGVKEKGNCIYSNQPSEQRVLFAKAY
;
A
#
# COMPACT_ATOMS: atom_id res chain seq x y z
N MET A 1 13.36 26.33 16.97
CA MET A 1 14.23 25.29 16.38
C MET A 1 13.33 24.30 15.67
N ALA A 2 13.65 23.89 14.45
CA ALA A 2 12.91 22.81 13.79
C ALA A 2 13.04 21.52 14.65
N LYS A 3 11.94 20.83 14.88
CA LYS A 3 11.94 19.57 15.64
C LYS A 3 12.78 18.58 14.84
N LYS A 4 13.83 18.01 15.45
CA LYS A 4 14.69 17.02 14.82
C LYS A 4 13.97 15.67 14.83
N LEU A 5 13.99 14.97 13.70
CA LEU A 5 13.45 13.62 13.58
C LEU A 5 14.28 12.65 14.46
N THR A 6 13.62 11.75 15.17
CA THR A 6 14.28 10.64 15.88
C THR A 6 14.98 9.75 14.84
N SER A 7 16.18 9.24 15.11
CA SER A 7 16.85 8.37 14.16
C SER A 7 16.23 6.96 14.13
N ARG A 8 16.32 6.28 12.99
CA ARG A 8 15.80 4.90 12.80
C ARG A 8 16.47 3.90 13.73
N THR A 9 17.74 4.14 14.06
CA THR A 9 18.53 3.26 14.95
C THR A 9 18.19 3.46 16.42
N GLU A 10 17.70 4.66 16.80
CA GLU A 10 17.28 4.95 18.16
C GLU A 10 15.90 4.36 18.46
N ASP A 11 14.90 4.69 17.64
CA ASP A 11 13.53 4.16 17.75
C ASP A 11 12.83 4.22 16.38
N TYR A 12 12.82 3.10 15.69
CA TYR A 12 12.22 2.99 14.35
C TYR A 12 10.71 3.30 14.34
N SER A 13 10.00 2.91 15.41
CA SER A 13 8.56 3.15 15.53
C SER A 13 8.26 4.64 15.71
N LYS A 14 9.03 5.30 16.56
CA LYS A 14 8.90 6.74 16.82
C LYS A 14 9.30 7.54 15.59
N TRP A 15 10.42 7.19 14.96
CA TRP A 15 10.85 7.78 13.67
C TRP A 15 9.73 7.76 12.65
N TYR A 16 9.11 6.61 12.42
CA TYR A 16 8.02 6.46 11.46
C TYR A 16 6.84 7.39 11.75
N ASN A 17 6.36 7.39 12.98
CA ASN A 17 5.21 8.22 13.37
C ASN A 17 5.53 9.72 13.30
N GLU A 18 6.73 10.13 13.72
CA GLU A 18 7.17 11.52 13.60
C GLU A 18 7.29 11.93 12.13
N LEU A 19 7.85 11.08 11.28
CA LEU A 19 8.02 11.36 9.86
C LEU A 19 6.69 11.54 9.14
N VAL A 20 5.70 10.67 9.39
CA VAL A 20 4.35 10.80 8.81
C VAL A 20 3.74 12.17 9.10
N VAL A 21 3.88 12.65 10.34
CA VAL A 21 3.33 13.96 10.75
C VAL A 21 4.16 15.12 10.22
N MET A 22 5.50 15.05 10.33
CA MET A 22 6.40 16.14 9.92
C MET A 22 6.41 16.36 8.40
N ALA A 23 6.20 15.31 7.63
CA ALA A 23 6.12 15.39 6.16
C ALA A 23 4.72 15.76 5.63
N ASP A 24 3.80 16.14 6.52
CA ASP A 24 2.41 16.50 6.17
C ASP A 24 1.64 15.37 5.45
N LEU A 25 1.87 14.12 5.83
CA LEU A 25 1.18 12.98 5.19
C LEU A 25 -0.17 12.67 5.83
N ALA A 26 -0.19 12.53 7.16
CA ALA A 26 -1.41 12.24 7.90
C ALA A 26 -1.27 12.61 9.38
N GLU A 27 -2.41 12.72 10.05
CA GLU A 27 -2.51 12.91 11.50
C GLU A 27 -3.71 12.14 12.06
N ASN A 28 -3.75 11.96 13.37
CA ASN A 28 -4.88 11.34 14.03
C ASN A 28 -6.10 12.26 13.99
N SER A 29 -7.28 11.69 13.72
CA SER A 29 -8.55 12.40 13.83
C SER A 29 -9.08 12.40 15.27
N GLY A 30 -10.25 12.97 15.50
CA GLY A 30 -10.98 12.88 16.75
C GLY A 30 -11.51 11.46 17.06
N VAL A 31 -11.49 10.54 16.10
CA VAL A 31 -11.90 9.15 16.26
C VAL A 31 -10.66 8.26 16.28
N ARG A 32 -10.52 7.47 17.35
CA ARG A 32 -9.38 6.58 17.50
C ARG A 32 -9.29 5.59 16.33
N GLY A 33 -8.13 5.55 15.69
CA GLY A 33 -7.87 4.64 14.57
C GLY A 33 -8.33 5.14 13.22
N CYS A 34 -9.00 6.27 13.15
CA CYS A 34 -9.30 6.97 11.90
C CYS A 34 -8.30 8.10 11.73
N MET A 35 -7.65 8.18 10.58
CA MET A 35 -6.67 9.22 10.28
C MET A 35 -7.23 10.26 9.33
N VAL A 36 -6.73 11.49 9.48
CA VAL A 36 -6.85 12.51 8.44
C VAL A 36 -5.64 12.38 7.52
N ILE A 37 -5.85 12.02 6.27
CA ILE A 37 -4.79 12.05 5.26
C ILE A 37 -4.72 13.50 4.74
N LYS A 38 -3.57 14.14 4.96
CA LYS A 38 -3.37 15.55 4.59
C LYS A 38 -3.15 15.69 3.08
N PRO A 39 -3.30 16.90 2.51
CA PRO A 39 -3.22 17.08 1.06
C PRO A 39 -1.96 16.51 0.40
N TYR A 40 -0.79 16.64 1.02
CA TYR A 40 0.44 16.09 0.47
C TYR A 40 0.46 14.56 0.48
N GLY A 41 0.01 13.95 1.59
CA GLY A 41 -0.14 12.49 1.68
C GLY A 41 -1.20 11.95 0.70
N TYR A 42 -2.32 12.67 0.57
CA TYR A 42 -3.38 12.28 -0.35
C TYR A 42 -2.93 12.36 -1.82
N ALA A 43 -2.15 13.37 -2.18
CA ALA A 43 -1.59 13.48 -3.53
C ALA A 43 -0.65 12.32 -3.92
N ILE A 44 0.07 11.72 -2.94
CA ILE A 44 0.85 10.49 -3.19
C ILE A 44 -0.11 9.31 -3.44
N TRP A 45 -1.17 9.19 -2.61
CA TRP A 45 -2.19 8.16 -2.80
C TRP A 45 -2.91 8.26 -4.15
N GLU A 46 -3.28 9.47 -4.58
CA GLU A 46 -3.89 9.71 -5.90
C GLU A 46 -2.99 9.25 -7.05
N LYS A 47 -1.66 9.44 -6.93
CA LYS A 47 -0.71 8.93 -7.94
C LYS A 47 -0.65 7.41 -7.94
N MET A 48 -0.66 6.76 -6.76
CA MET A 48 -0.74 5.31 -6.65
C MET A 48 -2.05 4.78 -7.26
N GLN A 49 -3.17 5.40 -6.88
CA GLN A 49 -4.49 5.05 -7.39
C GLN A 49 -4.57 5.18 -8.91
N LYS A 50 -4.16 6.34 -9.44
CA LYS A 50 -4.19 6.60 -10.89
C LYS A 50 -3.40 5.54 -11.68
N GLN A 51 -2.24 5.17 -11.19
CA GLN A 51 -1.38 4.21 -11.89
C GLN A 51 -1.96 2.79 -11.82
N LEU A 52 -2.38 2.34 -10.64
CA LEU A 52 -3.01 1.03 -10.47
C LEU A 52 -4.33 0.94 -11.24
N ASP A 53 -5.16 1.98 -11.19
CA ASP A 53 -6.42 2.04 -11.93
C ASP A 53 -6.22 1.89 -13.44
N GLN A 54 -5.16 2.50 -13.97
CA GLN A 54 -4.80 2.33 -15.37
C GLN A 54 -4.40 0.88 -15.68
N MET A 55 -3.55 0.26 -14.84
CA MET A 55 -3.13 -1.13 -15.02
C MET A 55 -4.33 -2.10 -14.96
N PHE A 56 -5.31 -1.86 -14.09
CA PHE A 56 -6.55 -2.64 -14.04
C PHE A 56 -7.39 -2.47 -15.32
N LYS A 57 -7.53 -1.24 -15.80
CA LYS A 57 -8.26 -0.97 -17.07
C LYS A 57 -7.58 -1.60 -18.28
N ASP A 58 -6.25 -1.58 -18.31
CA ASP A 58 -5.46 -2.20 -19.38
C ASP A 58 -5.62 -3.74 -19.39
N SER A 59 -5.93 -4.34 -18.24
CA SER A 59 -6.27 -5.77 -18.14
C SER A 59 -7.77 -6.07 -18.30
N GLY A 60 -8.59 -5.07 -18.66
CA GLY A 60 -10.00 -5.23 -19.01
C GLY A 60 -10.98 -4.99 -17.85
N HIS A 61 -10.49 -4.63 -16.67
CA HIS A 61 -11.35 -4.38 -15.50
C HIS A 61 -12.06 -3.04 -15.59
N GLN A 62 -13.23 -2.98 -14.95
CA GLN A 62 -14.06 -1.79 -14.87
C GLN A 62 -14.31 -1.41 -13.42
N ASN A 63 -14.37 -0.10 -13.16
CA ASN A 63 -14.72 0.40 -11.82
C ASN A 63 -16.23 0.39 -11.62
N ALA A 64 -16.64 -0.08 -10.44
CA ALA A 64 -18.01 0.06 -9.96
C ALA A 64 -17.99 0.64 -8.53
N TYR A 65 -19.15 0.99 -8.00
CA TYR A 65 -19.31 1.43 -6.63
C TYR A 65 -20.44 0.66 -5.96
N PHE A 66 -20.17 0.09 -4.80
CA PHE A 66 -21.15 -0.63 -3.97
C PHE A 66 -21.38 0.12 -2.65
N PRO A 67 -22.58 0.01 -2.06
CA PRO A 67 -22.95 0.77 -0.87
C PRO A 67 -22.02 0.54 0.33
N LEU A 68 -21.86 1.58 1.15
CA LEU A 68 -21.12 1.55 2.41
C LEU A 68 -21.79 0.66 3.46
N PHE A 69 -23.14 0.68 3.50
CA PHE A 69 -23.92 -0.05 4.51
C PHE A 69 -24.30 -1.43 3.98
N VAL A 70 -24.07 -2.44 4.80
CA VAL A 70 -24.42 -3.84 4.55
C VAL A 70 -25.49 -4.25 5.55
N PRO A 71 -26.68 -4.73 5.11
CA PRO A 71 -27.67 -5.33 6.01
C PRO A 71 -27.05 -6.47 6.83
N LYS A 72 -27.37 -6.55 8.10
CA LYS A 72 -26.82 -7.58 9.00
C LYS A 72 -27.19 -8.98 8.51
N SER A 73 -28.39 -9.21 8.02
CA SER A 73 -28.84 -10.49 7.44
C SER A 73 -27.97 -10.95 6.28
N LEU A 74 -27.52 -10.01 5.44
CA LEU A 74 -26.63 -10.31 4.31
C LEU A 74 -25.23 -10.69 4.79
N PHE A 75 -24.76 -10.04 5.86
CA PHE A 75 -23.47 -10.34 6.48
C PHE A 75 -23.47 -11.69 7.20
N GLU A 76 -24.58 -12.07 7.84
CA GLU A 76 -24.77 -13.38 8.47
C GLU A 76 -24.75 -14.54 7.46
N ALA A 77 -25.19 -14.31 6.23
CA ALA A 77 -25.09 -15.30 5.14
C ALA A 77 -23.64 -15.59 4.75
N GLU A 78 -22.74 -14.62 4.93
CA GLU A 78 -21.30 -14.75 4.67
C GLU A 78 -20.57 -15.48 5.83
N GLU A 79 -20.99 -15.31 7.08
CA GLU A 79 -20.31 -15.86 8.27
C GLU A 79 -20.08 -17.37 8.20
N LYS A 80 -20.99 -18.11 7.56
CA LYS A 80 -20.85 -19.58 7.38
C LYS A 80 -19.64 -19.98 6.54
N ASN A 81 -19.14 -19.07 5.72
CA ASN A 81 -18.03 -19.30 4.79
C ASN A 81 -16.77 -18.49 5.17
N ALA A 82 -16.86 -17.61 6.16
CA ALA A 82 -15.84 -16.66 6.58
C ALA A 82 -15.56 -16.73 8.08
N GLU A 83 -15.31 -17.93 8.62
CA GLU A 83 -14.80 -18.06 10.00
C GLU A 83 -13.55 -17.18 10.20
N GLY A 84 -13.66 -16.15 11.05
CA GLY A 84 -12.57 -15.22 11.33
C GLY A 84 -12.72 -13.84 10.68
N PHE A 85 -13.75 -13.61 9.85
CA PHE A 85 -14.02 -12.29 9.30
C PHE A 85 -14.71 -11.41 10.34
N ALA A 86 -14.03 -10.35 10.71
CA ALA A 86 -14.50 -9.09 11.31
C ALA A 86 -15.77 -9.16 12.18
N LYS A 87 -15.74 -9.91 13.25
CA LYS A 87 -16.69 -9.65 14.37
C LYS A 87 -16.50 -8.25 14.96
N GLU A 88 -15.37 -7.61 14.67
CA GLU A 88 -15.00 -6.26 15.08
C GLU A 88 -15.33 -5.25 13.96
N CYS A 89 -16.60 -4.91 13.80
CA CYS A 89 -17.12 -3.95 12.82
C CYS A 89 -17.87 -2.80 13.50
N ALA A 90 -18.14 -1.73 12.76
CA ALA A 90 -19.01 -0.65 13.19
C ALA A 90 -20.46 -0.98 12.80
N ILE A 91 -21.37 -0.91 13.76
CA ILE A 91 -22.80 -1.25 13.60
C ILE A 91 -23.63 0.03 13.74
N VAL A 92 -24.51 0.28 12.77
CA VAL A 92 -25.48 1.38 12.79
C VAL A 92 -26.82 0.83 13.23
N THR A 93 -27.31 1.34 14.35
CA THR A 93 -28.53 0.87 15.00
C THR A 93 -29.69 1.87 14.93
N HIS A 94 -29.38 3.16 14.73
CA HIS A 94 -30.34 4.27 14.71
C HIS A 94 -30.00 5.27 13.60
N TYR A 95 -31.01 5.99 13.09
CA TYR A 95 -30.84 6.95 12.01
C TYR A 95 -31.07 8.42 12.42
N ARG A 96 -31.32 8.70 13.74
CA ARG A 96 -31.61 10.07 14.18
C ARG A 96 -31.10 10.34 15.59
N LEU A 97 -30.68 11.58 15.81
CA LEU A 97 -30.40 12.15 17.13
C LEU A 97 -31.54 13.08 17.57
N LYS A 98 -31.72 13.26 18.87
CA LYS A 98 -32.62 14.25 19.48
C LYS A 98 -31.89 15.06 20.53
N ASN A 99 -32.41 16.25 20.85
CA ASN A 99 -31.88 17.04 21.97
C ASN A 99 -32.14 16.31 23.29
N ASP A 100 -31.14 16.30 24.14
CA ASP A 100 -31.24 15.81 25.51
C ASP A 100 -32.06 16.85 26.32
N LYS A 101 -33.19 16.41 26.89
CA LYS A 101 -34.03 17.27 27.68
C LYS A 101 -33.42 17.65 29.02
N ASP A 102 -32.60 16.77 29.57
CA ASP A 102 -31.97 16.94 30.87
C ASP A 102 -30.64 17.70 30.81
N ASN A 103 -30.03 17.75 29.61
CA ASN A 103 -28.77 18.44 29.38
C ASN A 103 -28.84 19.34 28.13
N PRO A 104 -29.27 20.59 28.26
CA PRO A 104 -29.39 21.53 27.15
C PRO A 104 -28.07 21.65 26.34
N GLY A 105 -28.18 21.54 25.02
CA GLY A 105 -27.03 21.59 24.11
C GLY A 105 -26.36 20.23 23.84
N LYS A 106 -26.79 19.14 24.48
CA LYS A 106 -26.37 17.77 24.15
C LYS A 106 -27.33 17.08 23.22
N LEU A 107 -26.78 16.21 22.38
CA LEU A 107 -27.53 15.30 21.52
C LEU A 107 -27.44 13.87 22.06
N ILE A 108 -28.55 13.18 22.05
CA ILE A 108 -28.64 11.75 22.38
C ILE A 108 -29.28 10.98 21.21
N VAL A 109 -29.04 9.69 21.17
CA VAL A 109 -29.71 8.81 20.21
C VAL A 109 -31.21 8.83 20.45
N ASP A 110 -32.01 9.01 19.39
CA ASP A 110 -33.46 8.92 19.47
C ASP A 110 -33.89 7.46 19.46
N GLU A 111 -34.37 6.94 20.59
CA GLU A 111 -34.83 5.56 20.75
C GLU A 111 -35.95 5.18 19.78
N ASN A 112 -36.78 6.18 19.33
CA ASN A 112 -37.83 5.96 18.36
C ASN A 112 -37.33 5.90 16.91
N ALA A 113 -36.05 6.12 16.69
CA ALA A 113 -35.40 6.07 15.40
C ALA A 113 -34.48 4.83 15.24
N LYS A 114 -34.77 3.76 15.98
CA LYS A 114 -34.09 2.48 15.80
C LYS A 114 -34.42 1.90 14.42
N LEU A 115 -33.38 1.38 13.76
CA LEU A 115 -33.57 0.68 12.48
C LEU A 115 -34.32 -0.63 12.70
N GLU A 116 -35.15 -1.03 11.77
CA GLU A 116 -35.81 -2.34 11.77
C GLU A 116 -34.78 -3.47 11.67
N GLU A 117 -33.73 -3.26 10.85
CA GLU A 117 -32.59 -4.12 10.73
C GLU A 117 -31.30 -3.31 10.95
N GLU A 118 -30.37 -3.84 11.74
CA GLU A 118 -29.07 -3.23 11.97
C GLU A 118 -28.22 -3.26 10.69
N LEU A 119 -27.46 -2.18 10.45
CA LEU A 119 -26.57 -2.08 9.31
C LEU A 119 -25.11 -2.15 9.77
N ILE A 120 -24.29 -2.81 9.01
CA ILE A 120 -22.84 -2.90 9.21
C ILE A 120 -22.16 -1.92 8.26
N VAL A 121 -21.26 -1.10 8.79
CA VAL A 121 -20.35 -0.32 7.94
C VAL A 121 -19.34 -1.32 7.38
N ARG A 122 -19.31 -1.47 6.06
CA ARG A 122 -18.56 -2.54 5.36
C ARG A 122 -17.12 -2.69 5.87
N PRO A 123 -16.72 -3.86 6.38
CA PRO A 123 -15.31 -4.20 6.62
C PRO A 123 -14.64 -4.73 5.35
N THR A 124 -15.47 -5.15 4.39
CA THR A 124 -15.18 -5.62 3.03
C THR A 124 -16.50 -5.67 2.26
N SER A 125 -16.49 -5.85 0.96
CA SER A 125 -17.70 -5.72 0.13
C SER A 125 -18.22 -7.03 -0.46
N GLU A 126 -17.64 -8.19 -0.14
CA GLU A 126 -18.05 -9.48 -0.70
C GLU A 126 -19.56 -9.70 -0.61
N ALA A 127 -20.16 -9.53 0.57
CA ALA A 127 -21.59 -9.76 0.78
C ALA A 127 -22.47 -8.96 -0.17
N VAL A 128 -22.21 -7.66 -0.31
CA VAL A 128 -22.99 -6.77 -1.18
C VAL A 128 -22.73 -7.10 -2.65
N ILE A 129 -21.48 -7.35 -3.01
CA ILE A 129 -21.09 -7.64 -4.40
C ILE A 129 -21.69 -8.96 -4.86
N TRP A 130 -21.56 -10.02 -4.09
CA TRP A 130 -22.07 -11.33 -4.46
C TRP A 130 -23.59 -11.39 -4.48
N ASN A 131 -24.26 -10.68 -3.58
CA ASN A 131 -25.72 -10.49 -3.65
C ASN A 131 -26.15 -9.74 -4.91
N THR A 132 -25.32 -8.81 -5.40
CA THR A 132 -25.58 -8.08 -6.65
C THR A 132 -25.31 -8.97 -7.86
N TYR A 133 -24.25 -9.75 -7.86
CA TYR A 133 -23.88 -10.66 -8.95
C TYR A 133 -24.94 -11.71 -9.22
N LYS A 134 -25.70 -12.13 -8.21
CA LYS A 134 -26.85 -13.01 -8.38
C LYS A 134 -27.84 -12.49 -9.42
N ASN A 135 -27.98 -11.16 -9.52
CA ASN A 135 -28.88 -10.53 -10.50
C ASN A 135 -28.19 -10.23 -11.83
N TRP A 136 -26.88 -10.01 -11.83
CA TRP A 136 -26.13 -9.65 -13.04
C TRP A 136 -25.74 -10.86 -13.88
N ILE A 137 -25.57 -12.02 -13.26
CA ILE A 137 -25.12 -13.26 -13.90
C ILE A 137 -26.32 -14.17 -14.09
N GLN A 138 -26.68 -14.47 -15.34
CA GLN A 138 -27.75 -15.37 -15.71
C GLN A 138 -27.26 -16.47 -16.66
N SER A 139 -26.28 -16.16 -17.50
CA SER A 139 -25.75 -17.07 -18.50
C SER A 139 -24.24 -16.93 -18.66
N TYR A 140 -23.61 -17.88 -19.34
CA TYR A 140 -22.18 -17.83 -19.68
C TYR A 140 -21.78 -16.58 -20.48
N ARG A 141 -22.77 -15.89 -21.13
CA ARG A 141 -22.51 -14.66 -21.88
C ARG A 141 -22.25 -13.44 -21.01
N ASP A 142 -22.62 -13.53 -19.75
CA ASP A 142 -22.41 -12.48 -18.75
C ASP A 142 -21.04 -12.58 -18.07
N LEU A 143 -20.27 -13.64 -18.41
CA LEU A 143 -18.95 -13.93 -17.86
C LEU A 143 -17.83 -13.68 -18.87
N PRO A 144 -16.62 -13.26 -18.43
CA PRO A 144 -16.30 -12.94 -17.03
C PRO A 144 -16.85 -11.58 -16.60
N ILE A 145 -17.17 -11.43 -15.31
CA ILE A 145 -17.34 -10.12 -14.68
C ILE A 145 -16.00 -9.72 -14.06
N LEU A 146 -15.46 -8.55 -14.45
CA LEU A 146 -14.17 -8.03 -14.02
C LEU A 146 -14.36 -6.65 -13.40
N ILE A 147 -14.62 -6.62 -12.09
CA ILE A 147 -14.99 -5.39 -11.37
C ILE A 147 -13.93 -5.04 -10.33
N ASN A 148 -13.60 -3.75 -10.29
CA ASN A 148 -12.80 -3.10 -9.27
C ASN A 148 -13.61 -2.02 -8.56
N GLN A 149 -13.34 -1.78 -7.28
CA GLN A 149 -13.91 -0.69 -6.50
C GLN A 149 -12.81 0.03 -5.73
N TRP A 150 -12.78 1.37 -5.85
CA TRP A 150 -12.02 2.25 -4.95
C TRP A 150 -12.97 2.73 -3.84
N ALA A 151 -12.63 2.46 -2.60
CA ALA A 151 -13.52 2.69 -1.48
C ALA A 151 -12.78 2.85 -0.15
N ASN A 152 -13.53 3.18 0.91
CA ASN A 152 -13.10 3.02 2.28
C ASN A 152 -13.77 1.79 2.90
N VAL A 153 -13.15 1.26 3.93
CA VAL A 153 -13.71 0.19 4.78
C VAL A 153 -13.39 0.49 6.24
N VAL A 154 -14.19 -0.10 7.15
CA VAL A 154 -13.99 0.04 8.59
C VAL A 154 -13.82 -1.33 9.24
N ARG A 155 -12.64 -1.56 9.81
CA ARG A 155 -12.30 -2.75 10.61
C ARG A 155 -11.87 -2.28 11.99
N TRP A 156 -12.65 -2.53 13.01
CA TRP A 156 -12.39 -1.99 14.35
C TRP A 156 -11.04 -2.47 14.89
N GLU A 157 -10.05 -1.57 14.93
CA GLU A 157 -8.67 -1.90 15.27
C GLU A 157 -8.26 -1.23 16.59
N MET A 158 -7.76 -2.04 17.53
CA MET A 158 -7.37 -1.55 18.86
C MET A 158 -5.93 -1.00 18.92
N ARG A 159 -5.04 -1.48 18.04
CA ARG A 159 -3.63 -1.08 18.00
C ARG A 159 -3.32 -0.38 16.68
N THR A 160 -3.62 0.90 16.64
CA THR A 160 -3.54 1.67 15.40
C THR A 160 -2.16 2.26 15.14
N ARG A 161 -1.83 2.39 13.85
CA ARG A 161 -0.63 3.05 13.35
C ARG A 161 -0.94 3.64 11.99
N LEU A 162 -0.69 4.94 11.80
CA LEU A 162 -1.00 5.67 10.56
C LEU A 162 -0.54 4.90 9.32
N PHE A 163 -1.41 4.77 8.32
CA PHE A 163 -1.28 4.00 7.08
C PHE A 163 -1.13 2.48 7.23
N LEU A 164 -0.43 1.98 8.25
CA LEU A 164 -0.11 0.56 8.37
C LEU A 164 -1.24 -0.26 8.98
N ARG A 165 -1.92 0.30 9.98
CA ARG A 165 -2.97 -0.36 10.73
C ARG A 165 -3.93 0.66 11.32
N THR A 166 -5.03 0.90 10.65
CA THR A 166 -6.05 1.89 11.03
C THR A 166 -7.42 1.25 11.05
N ALA A 167 -8.35 1.82 11.80
CA ALA A 167 -9.71 1.32 11.86
C ALA A 167 -10.48 1.63 10.56
N GLU A 168 -10.29 2.82 10.02
CA GLU A 168 -10.75 3.19 8.70
C GLU A 168 -9.54 3.38 7.77
N PHE A 169 -9.64 2.90 6.53
CA PHE A 169 -8.63 3.09 5.51
C PHE A 169 -9.23 3.09 4.10
N LEU A 170 -8.52 3.75 3.20
CA LEU A 170 -8.79 3.68 1.78
C LEU A 170 -8.12 2.45 1.18
N TRP A 171 -8.81 1.82 0.25
CA TRP A 171 -8.28 0.67 -0.45
C TRP A 171 -8.86 0.55 -1.86
N GLN A 172 -8.35 -0.40 -2.56
CA GLN A 172 -8.93 -0.97 -3.74
C GLN A 172 -9.28 -2.43 -3.44
N GLU A 173 -10.42 -2.87 -3.89
CA GLU A 173 -10.85 -4.25 -3.89
C GLU A 173 -11.41 -4.63 -5.26
N GLY A 174 -10.91 -5.73 -5.80
CA GLY A 174 -11.46 -6.30 -7.02
C GLY A 174 -12.19 -7.60 -6.72
N HIS A 175 -13.27 -7.82 -7.45
CA HIS A 175 -14.09 -9.02 -7.34
C HIS A 175 -14.47 -9.48 -8.73
N THR A 176 -14.10 -10.70 -9.09
CA THR A 176 -14.36 -11.23 -10.43
C THR A 176 -15.12 -12.55 -10.38
N ALA A 177 -15.87 -12.81 -11.44
CA ALA A 177 -16.61 -14.06 -11.62
C ALA A 177 -16.30 -14.64 -12.99
N HIS A 178 -16.04 -15.93 -13.05
CA HIS A 178 -15.56 -16.66 -14.24
C HIS A 178 -16.36 -17.93 -14.51
N GLU A 179 -16.39 -18.35 -15.78
CA GLU A 179 -17.01 -19.61 -16.20
C GLU A 179 -16.22 -20.82 -15.70
N THR A 180 -14.88 -20.74 -15.69
CA THR A 180 -14.04 -21.91 -15.39
C THR A 180 -13.07 -21.66 -14.23
N LYS A 181 -12.72 -22.74 -13.53
CA LYS A 181 -11.67 -22.73 -12.49
C LYS A 181 -10.35 -22.15 -13.01
N LYS A 182 -9.96 -22.53 -14.23
CA LYS A 182 -8.70 -22.13 -14.84
C LYS A 182 -8.65 -20.59 -15.08
N GLU A 183 -9.75 -20.01 -15.56
CA GLU A 183 -9.84 -18.56 -15.75
C GLU A 183 -9.68 -17.83 -14.43
N ALA A 184 -10.38 -18.27 -13.37
CA ALA A 184 -10.29 -17.63 -12.06
C ALA A 184 -8.89 -17.74 -11.43
N ILE A 185 -8.21 -18.89 -11.57
CA ILE A 185 -6.81 -19.04 -11.10
C ILE A 185 -5.88 -18.10 -11.89
N ASN A 186 -6.02 -18.05 -13.22
CA ASN A 186 -5.21 -17.16 -14.06
C ASN A 186 -5.44 -15.69 -13.69
N GLU A 187 -6.68 -15.32 -13.39
CA GLU A 187 -7.03 -13.99 -12.90
C GLU A 187 -6.34 -13.66 -11.58
N ALA A 188 -6.41 -14.56 -10.60
CA ALA A 188 -5.77 -14.34 -9.31
C ALA A 188 -4.23 -14.20 -9.44
N ILE A 189 -3.60 -14.95 -10.33
CA ILE A 189 -2.15 -14.83 -10.62
C ILE A 189 -1.86 -13.52 -11.33
N MET A 190 -2.62 -13.15 -12.35
CA MET A 190 -2.45 -11.91 -13.10
C MET A 190 -2.55 -10.68 -12.20
N MET A 191 -3.51 -10.64 -11.28
CA MET A 191 -3.64 -9.55 -10.33
C MET A 191 -2.45 -9.47 -9.35
N ASN A 192 -1.94 -10.60 -8.90
CA ASN A 192 -0.73 -10.64 -8.08
C ASN A 192 0.50 -10.11 -8.86
N ASP A 193 0.59 -10.41 -10.15
CA ASP A 193 1.66 -9.90 -11.03
C ASP A 193 1.54 -8.39 -11.26
N ILE A 194 0.34 -7.87 -11.47
CA ILE A 194 0.08 -6.42 -11.56
C ILE A 194 0.52 -5.70 -10.29
N TYR A 195 0.22 -6.25 -9.11
CA TYR A 195 0.67 -5.66 -7.85
C TYR A 195 2.20 -5.68 -7.70
N ALA A 196 2.84 -6.76 -8.11
CA ALA A 196 4.31 -6.85 -8.09
C ALA A 196 4.93 -5.84 -9.06
N GLU A 197 4.42 -5.74 -10.28
CA GLU A 197 4.85 -4.77 -11.29
C GLU A 197 4.69 -3.33 -10.79
N PHE A 198 3.55 -3.01 -10.19
CA PHE A 198 3.33 -1.69 -9.59
C PHE A 198 4.33 -1.40 -8.47
N ALA A 199 4.55 -2.35 -7.55
CA ALA A 199 5.48 -2.19 -6.44
C ALA A 199 6.92 -1.95 -6.95
N GLU A 200 7.37 -2.70 -7.94
CA GLU A 200 8.73 -2.59 -8.48
C GLU A 200 8.90 -1.37 -9.38
N ASN A 201 8.00 -1.18 -10.35
CA ASN A 201 8.17 -0.18 -11.42
C ASN A 201 7.69 1.23 -11.04
N HIS A 202 6.81 1.38 -10.04
CA HIS A 202 6.29 2.67 -9.61
C HIS A 202 6.70 3.05 -8.20
N MET A 203 6.69 2.10 -7.27
CA MET A 203 7.14 2.36 -5.90
C MET A 203 8.66 2.18 -5.73
N GLY A 204 9.36 1.57 -6.69
CA GLY A 204 10.78 1.21 -6.53
C GLY A 204 11.00 0.21 -5.38
N MET A 205 9.99 -0.58 -5.04
CA MET A 205 9.98 -1.50 -3.91
C MET A 205 10.04 -2.95 -4.42
N PRO A 206 11.15 -3.66 -4.24
CA PRO A 206 11.27 -5.05 -4.62
C PRO A 206 10.37 -5.92 -3.75
N VAL A 207 9.68 -6.87 -4.37
CA VAL A 207 8.77 -7.78 -3.70
C VAL A 207 9.04 -9.24 -4.05
N ILE A 208 8.63 -10.14 -3.17
CA ILE A 208 8.65 -11.58 -3.42
C ILE A 208 7.21 -12.04 -3.60
N LYS A 209 6.94 -12.75 -4.70
CA LYS A 209 5.63 -13.34 -4.99
C LYS A 209 5.54 -14.77 -4.46
N GLY A 210 4.37 -15.18 -3.98
CA GLY A 210 4.12 -16.56 -3.60
C GLY A 210 2.74 -16.79 -3.01
N LEU A 211 2.58 -17.98 -2.45
CA LEU A 211 1.35 -18.43 -1.79
C LEU A 211 1.46 -18.25 -0.27
N LYS A 212 0.31 -18.05 0.35
CA LYS A 212 0.15 -18.17 1.80
C LYS A 212 -0.03 -19.63 2.22
N SER A 213 0.45 -19.95 3.42
CA SER A 213 0.08 -21.19 4.08
C SER A 213 -1.43 -21.23 4.37
N GLU A 214 -1.97 -22.40 4.62
CA GLU A 214 -3.41 -22.57 4.92
C GLU A 214 -3.85 -21.73 6.12
N SER A 215 -3.00 -21.61 7.15
CA SER A 215 -3.27 -20.80 8.35
C SER A 215 -3.20 -19.28 8.15
N GLU A 216 -2.55 -18.82 7.08
CA GLU A 216 -2.39 -17.39 6.78
C GLU A 216 -3.22 -16.98 5.53
N ARG A 217 -4.03 -17.88 4.97
CA ARG A 217 -4.95 -17.58 3.85
C ARG A 217 -6.07 -16.65 4.28
N PHE A 218 -6.62 -15.97 3.29
CA PHE A 218 -7.88 -15.26 3.46
C PHE A 218 -9.01 -16.26 3.73
N ALA A 219 -9.87 -15.95 4.70
CA ALA A 219 -11.02 -16.78 5.04
C ALA A 219 -11.93 -16.97 3.81
N GLY A 220 -12.28 -18.22 3.48
CA GLY A 220 -13.08 -18.55 2.30
C GLY A 220 -12.28 -18.71 0.99
N ALA A 221 -10.97 -18.47 0.97
CA ALA A 221 -10.14 -18.69 -0.22
C ALA A 221 -9.58 -20.13 -0.26
N GLU A 222 -9.57 -20.72 -1.46
CA GLU A 222 -8.85 -21.97 -1.72
C GLU A 222 -7.35 -21.73 -1.83
N GLU A 223 -6.95 -20.61 -2.46
CA GLU A 223 -5.56 -20.15 -2.56
C GLU A 223 -5.46 -18.64 -2.33
N THR A 224 -4.39 -18.21 -1.70
CA THR A 224 -4.06 -16.79 -1.53
C THR A 224 -2.67 -16.53 -2.06
N TYR A 225 -2.59 -15.78 -3.14
CA TYR A 225 -1.36 -15.21 -3.69
C TYR A 225 -1.06 -13.91 -2.98
N CYS A 226 0.22 -13.58 -2.81
CA CYS A 226 0.62 -12.34 -2.16
C CYS A 226 1.94 -11.82 -2.68
N ILE A 227 2.17 -10.54 -2.45
CA ILE A 227 3.47 -9.90 -2.58
C ILE A 227 3.94 -9.45 -1.20
N GLU A 228 5.18 -9.78 -0.85
CA GLU A 228 5.81 -9.44 0.42
C GLU A 228 7.06 -8.60 0.17
N ALA A 229 7.20 -7.50 0.91
CA ALA A 229 8.36 -6.63 0.91
C ALA A 229 9.10 -6.71 2.25
N LEU A 230 10.40 -6.43 2.25
CA LEU A 230 11.20 -6.35 3.47
C LEU A 230 11.44 -4.89 3.83
N MET A 231 11.01 -4.49 5.03
CA MET A 231 11.20 -3.15 5.55
C MET A 231 12.57 -2.98 6.19
N GLN A 232 13.05 -1.74 6.32
CA GLN A 232 14.40 -1.42 6.80
C GLN A 232 14.68 -1.90 8.23
N ASP A 233 13.66 -2.17 9.05
CA ASP A 233 13.81 -2.77 10.39
C ASP A 233 13.86 -4.31 10.36
N GLY A 234 13.94 -4.91 9.19
CA GLY A 234 14.00 -6.37 9.00
C GLY A 234 12.68 -7.10 9.20
N LYS A 235 11.54 -6.42 9.22
CA LYS A 235 10.22 -7.06 9.22
C LYS A 235 9.64 -7.13 7.82
N ALA A 236 8.88 -8.19 7.58
CA ALA A 236 8.10 -8.33 6.35
C ALA A 236 6.82 -7.52 6.40
N LEU A 237 6.41 -7.02 5.24
CA LEU A 237 5.13 -6.35 5.05
C LEU A 237 4.42 -6.95 3.84
N GLN A 238 3.20 -7.45 4.08
CA GLN A 238 2.29 -7.86 3.02
C GLN A 238 1.80 -6.62 2.28
N ALA A 239 2.22 -6.46 1.03
CA ALA A 239 1.95 -5.28 0.23
C ALA A 239 0.72 -5.42 -0.67
N GLY A 240 0.29 -6.64 -0.98
CA GLY A 240 -0.92 -6.93 -1.75
C GLY A 240 -1.28 -8.40 -1.69
N THR A 241 -2.56 -8.72 -1.90
CA THR A 241 -3.07 -10.08 -1.97
C THR A 241 -4.06 -10.26 -3.10
N SER A 242 -4.05 -11.47 -3.67
CA SER A 242 -5.02 -11.91 -4.66
C SER A 242 -5.48 -13.32 -4.30
N HIS A 243 -6.78 -13.54 -4.26
CA HIS A 243 -7.39 -14.76 -3.74
C HIS A 243 -8.14 -15.49 -4.84
N PHE A 244 -7.86 -16.77 -5.01
CA PHE A 244 -8.75 -17.68 -5.68
C PHE A 244 -9.74 -18.21 -4.66
N LEU A 245 -11.01 -17.83 -4.80
CA LEU A 245 -12.09 -18.13 -3.83
C LEU A 245 -12.83 -19.42 -4.14
N GLY A 246 -12.46 -20.10 -5.24
CA GLY A 246 -13.20 -21.27 -5.70
C GLY A 246 -14.65 -20.92 -6.05
N GLN A 247 -15.59 -21.71 -5.55
CA GLN A 247 -17.03 -21.48 -5.68
C GLN A 247 -17.70 -21.16 -4.33
N ASN A 248 -16.92 -20.88 -3.28
CA ASN A 248 -17.46 -20.76 -1.92
C ASN A 248 -18.45 -19.61 -1.81
N PHE A 249 -18.11 -18.41 -2.28
CA PHE A 249 -19.00 -17.26 -2.28
C PHE A 249 -20.17 -17.43 -3.26
N ALA A 250 -19.93 -18.00 -4.45
CA ALA A 250 -20.98 -18.29 -5.40
C ALA A 250 -22.07 -19.23 -4.81
N LYS A 251 -21.66 -20.23 -4.05
CA LYS A 251 -22.59 -21.14 -3.35
C LYS A 251 -23.29 -20.46 -2.18
N ALA A 252 -22.59 -19.61 -1.40
CA ALA A 252 -23.16 -18.91 -0.28
C ALA A 252 -24.29 -17.96 -0.69
N PHE A 253 -24.12 -17.26 -1.81
CA PHE A 253 -25.09 -16.29 -2.35
C PHE A 253 -25.96 -16.84 -3.48
N ASP A 254 -25.84 -18.13 -3.81
CA ASP A 254 -26.56 -18.84 -4.89
C ASP A 254 -26.40 -18.13 -6.26
N VAL A 255 -25.15 -17.80 -6.62
CA VAL A 255 -24.79 -17.18 -7.90
C VAL A 255 -24.48 -18.24 -8.93
N LYS A 256 -25.45 -18.48 -9.81
CA LYS A 256 -25.41 -19.49 -10.87
C LYS A 256 -25.54 -18.86 -12.24
N TYR A 257 -25.05 -19.54 -13.24
CA TYR A 257 -25.23 -19.18 -14.65
C TYR A 257 -25.65 -20.41 -15.46
N ALA A 258 -26.41 -20.19 -16.53
CA ALA A 258 -26.70 -21.23 -17.51
C ALA A 258 -25.48 -21.39 -18.42
N ASN A 259 -24.89 -22.59 -18.45
CA ASN A 259 -23.77 -22.91 -19.32
C ASN A 259 -24.23 -23.09 -20.78
N LYS A 260 -23.31 -23.37 -21.69
CA LYS A 260 -23.60 -23.51 -23.14
C LYS A 260 -24.57 -24.68 -23.46
N ASN A 261 -24.70 -25.62 -22.57
CA ASN A 261 -25.63 -26.75 -22.71
C ASN A 261 -26.99 -26.48 -22.06
N GLY A 262 -27.17 -25.38 -21.36
CA GLY A 262 -28.37 -25.03 -20.63
C GLY A 262 -28.42 -25.52 -19.18
N ASP A 263 -27.36 -26.17 -18.69
CA ASP A 263 -27.28 -26.59 -17.29
C ASP A 263 -26.88 -25.42 -16.39
N LEU A 264 -27.30 -25.44 -15.13
CA LEU A 264 -26.96 -24.45 -14.13
C LEU A 264 -25.68 -24.84 -13.38
N ASP A 265 -24.66 -23.99 -13.46
CA ASP A 265 -23.39 -24.12 -12.75
C ASP A 265 -23.12 -22.92 -11.85
N TYR A 266 -22.37 -23.11 -10.76
CA TYR A 266 -21.86 -22.00 -9.95
C TYR A 266 -20.63 -21.36 -10.62
N VAL A 267 -20.52 -20.04 -10.55
CA VAL A 267 -19.37 -19.32 -11.07
C VAL A 267 -18.13 -19.55 -10.19
N TRP A 268 -16.95 -19.38 -10.78
CA TRP A 268 -15.66 -19.36 -10.09
C TRP A 268 -15.26 -17.92 -9.75
N ALA A 269 -14.72 -17.73 -8.56
CA ALA A 269 -14.58 -16.41 -7.95
C ALA A 269 -13.14 -16.05 -7.64
N THR A 270 -12.81 -14.76 -7.78
CA THR A 270 -11.60 -14.17 -7.20
C THR A 270 -11.91 -12.91 -6.43
N SER A 271 -11.03 -12.56 -5.48
CA SER A 271 -10.96 -11.20 -4.92
C SER A 271 -9.50 -10.80 -4.73
N TRP A 272 -9.22 -9.50 -4.83
CA TRP A 272 -7.86 -9.01 -4.74
C TRP A 272 -7.85 -7.56 -4.25
N GLY A 273 -6.81 -7.16 -3.50
CA GLY A 273 -6.82 -5.84 -2.88
C GLY A 273 -5.47 -5.33 -2.40
N VAL A 274 -5.35 -4.00 -2.44
CA VAL A 274 -4.31 -3.20 -1.82
C VAL A 274 -4.91 -2.00 -1.12
N SER A 275 -4.23 -1.47 -0.11
CA SER A 275 -4.75 -0.36 0.69
C SER A 275 -3.71 0.74 0.86
N THR A 276 -4.07 1.80 1.57
CA THR A 276 -3.14 2.85 2.02
C THR A 276 -1.97 2.33 2.85
N ARG A 277 -1.93 1.01 3.18
CA ARG A 277 -0.73 0.35 3.71
C ARG A 277 0.47 0.50 2.77
N LEU A 278 0.25 0.61 1.46
CA LEU A 278 1.31 0.90 0.48
C LEU A 278 2.03 2.23 0.77
N MET A 279 1.34 3.22 1.33
CA MET A 279 1.98 4.48 1.79
C MET A 279 2.99 4.19 2.90
N GLY A 280 2.61 3.36 3.89
CA GLY A 280 3.52 2.93 4.94
C GLY A 280 4.70 2.14 4.41
N ALA A 281 4.47 1.25 3.45
CA ALA A 281 5.50 0.47 2.78
C ALA A 281 6.50 1.39 2.06
N LEU A 282 6.02 2.38 1.30
CA LEU A 282 6.84 3.37 0.60
C LEU A 282 7.77 4.12 1.55
N ILE A 283 7.22 4.61 2.67
CA ILE A 283 7.98 5.32 3.71
C ILE A 283 9.08 4.41 4.28
N MET A 284 8.73 3.19 4.68
CA MET A 284 9.65 2.26 5.34
C MET A 284 10.68 1.64 4.39
N THR A 285 10.45 1.68 3.08
CA THR A 285 11.41 1.18 2.09
C THR A 285 12.50 2.20 1.78
N HIS A 286 12.15 3.48 1.64
CA HIS A 286 13.07 4.46 1.06
C HIS A 286 13.51 5.57 2.00
N SER A 287 12.68 5.97 2.97
CA SER A 287 12.93 7.15 3.79
C SER A 287 14.09 6.97 4.76
N ASP A 288 14.69 8.08 5.17
CA ASP A 288 15.88 8.11 6.01
C ASP A 288 15.71 9.01 7.24
N ASP A 289 16.79 9.31 7.93
CA ASP A 289 16.79 10.12 9.15
C ASP A 289 16.64 11.63 8.86
N ASN A 290 16.66 12.04 7.58
CA ASN A 290 16.45 13.43 7.15
C ASN A 290 15.01 13.67 6.65
N GLY A 291 14.22 12.60 6.43
CA GLY A 291 12.84 12.74 5.97
C GLY A 291 12.41 11.66 4.98
N LEU A 292 11.35 11.96 4.22
CA LEU A 292 10.91 11.11 3.11
C LEU A 292 11.96 11.07 2.00
N VAL A 293 12.00 9.93 1.32
CA VAL A 293 12.64 9.78 0.01
C VAL A 293 11.63 9.15 -0.92
N LEU A 294 11.15 9.92 -1.87
CA LEU A 294 10.06 9.51 -2.75
C LEU A 294 10.58 9.08 -4.13
N PRO A 295 10.15 7.93 -4.65
CA PRO A 295 10.33 7.62 -6.06
C PRO A 295 9.69 8.72 -6.92
N PRO A 296 10.39 9.25 -7.93
CA PRO A 296 9.88 10.35 -8.75
C PRO A 296 8.51 10.11 -9.36
N LYS A 297 8.18 8.87 -9.73
CA LYS A 297 6.87 8.51 -10.30
C LYS A 297 5.70 8.75 -9.33
N LEU A 298 5.96 8.71 -8.02
CA LEU A 298 4.94 8.89 -6.98
C LEU A 298 5.06 10.23 -6.24
N ALA A 299 6.13 10.99 -6.47
CA ALA A 299 6.32 12.30 -5.85
C ALA A 299 5.28 13.32 -6.37
N PRO A 300 4.49 13.97 -5.48
CA PRO A 300 3.56 15.03 -5.89
C PRO A 300 4.28 16.22 -6.53
N ILE A 301 5.45 16.54 -5.99
CA ILE A 301 6.38 17.54 -6.50
C ILE A 301 7.66 16.79 -6.87
N GLN A 302 8.01 16.77 -8.14
CA GLN A 302 9.23 16.12 -8.62
C GLN A 302 10.43 17.06 -8.56
N VAL A 303 10.18 18.33 -8.84
CA VAL A 303 11.19 19.38 -8.82
C VAL A 303 10.66 20.58 -8.04
N VAL A 304 11.39 21.00 -7.03
CA VAL A 304 11.16 22.30 -6.38
C VAL A 304 12.24 23.28 -6.79
N ILE A 305 11.84 24.50 -7.17
CA ILE A 305 12.75 25.59 -7.51
C ILE A 305 12.65 26.65 -6.42
N ILE A 306 13.78 26.99 -5.82
CA ILE A 306 13.85 27.95 -4.71
C ILE A 306 14.68 29.15 -5.14
N PRO A 307 14.07 30.34 -5.28
CA PRO A 307 14.76 31.57 -5.62
C PRO A 307 15.53 32.11 -4.41
N ILE A 308 16.74 32.62 -4.65
CA ILE A 308 17.56 33.33 -3.66
C ILE A 308 17.62 34.77 -4.12
N TYR A 309 17.12 35.70 -3.30
CA TYR A 309 17.07 37.14 -3.60
C TYR A 309 17.06 37.97 -2.34
N LYS A 310 17.41 39.26 -2.47
CA LYS A 310 17.43 40.27 -1.38
C LYS A 310 16.48 41.44 -1.61
N SER A 311 16.02 41.63 -2.86
CA SER A 311 15.09 42.70 -3.24
C SER A 311 14.07 42.20 -4.25
N ASP A 312 13.00 42.95 -4.47
CA ASP A 312 11.97 42.64 -5.47
C ASP A 312 12.53 42.70 -6.89
N GLU A 313 13.53 43.55 -7.16
CA GLU A 313 14.21 43.59 -8.45
C GLU A 313 14.98 42.29 -8.71
N GLU A 314 15.74 41.82 -7.73
CA GLU A 314 16.43 40.51 -7.82
C GLU A 314 15.44 39.37 -7.98
N PHE A 315 14.31 39.38 -7.25
CA PHE A 315 13.26 38.37 -7.41
C PHE A 315 12.69 38.32 -8.82
N ASN A 316 12.40 39.53 -9.39
CA ASN A 316 11.88 39.62 -10.76
C ASN A 316 12.90 39.12 -11.78
N LEU A 317 14.17 39.43 -11.61
CA LEU A 317 15.26 38.95 -12.45
C LEU A 317 15.38 37.44 -12.41
N VAL A 318 15.43 36.86 -11.20
CA VAL A 318 15.50 35.40 -10.99
C VAL A 318 14.27 34.71 -11.55
N SER A 319 13.07 35.27 -11.36
CA SER A 319 11.82 34.72 -11.84
C SER A 319 11.78 34.68 -13.39
N SER A 320 12.23 35.75 -14.03
CA SER A 320 12.28 35.81 -15.49
C SER A 320 13.33 34.86 -16.06
N TYR A 321 14.46 34.71 -15.39
CA TYR A 321 15.53 33.79 -15.80
C TYR A 321 15.08 32.31 -15.76
N ILE A 322 14.38 31.90 -14.70
CA ILE A 322 13.99 30.50 -14.49
C ILE A 322 12.70 30.09 -15.22
N ASP A 323 11.88 31.05 -15.68
CA ASP A 323 10.59 30.79 -16.32
C ASP A 323 10.67 29.84 -17.55
N PRO A 324 11.66 29.97 -18.46
CA PRO A 324 11.83 29.03 -19.57
C PRO A 324 12.06 27.59 -19.10
N VAL A 325 12.85 27.40 -18.04
CA VAL A 325 13.10 26.08 -17.43
C VAL A 325 11.82 25.49 -16.88
N ILE A 326 11.03 26.28 -16.14
CA ILE A 326 9.73 25.85 -15.61
C ILE A 326 8.80 25.41 -16.73
N LYS A 327 8.75 26.16 -17.83
CA LYS A 327 7.91 25.85 -18.99
C LYS A 327 8.37 24.57 -19.69
N ASP A 328 9.68 24.39 -19.89
CA ASP A 328 10.24 23.19 -20.49
C ASP A 328 9.91 21.94 -19.65
N LEU A 329 10.18 21.96 -18.35
CA LEU A 329 9.89 20.86 -17.45
C LEU A 329 8.38 20.50 -17.41
N LYS A 330 7.51 21.51 -17.37
CA LYS A 330 6.06 21.29 -17.41
C LYS A 330 5.60 20.70 -18.74
N SER A 331 6.20 21.09 -19.85
CA SER A 331 5.89 20.52 -21.18
C SER A 331 6.21 19.03 -21.26
N LYS A 332 7.17 18.56 -20.46
CA LYS A 332 7.55 17.15 -20.27
C LYS A 332 6.75 16.43 -19.19
N ALA A 333 5.66 17.02 -18.73
CA ALA A 333 4.80 16.52 -17.65
C ALA A 333 5.53 16.35 -16.30
N VAL A 334 6.64 17.04 -16.06
CA VAL A 334 7.31 17.10 -14.78
C VAL A 334 6.53 18.02 -13.83
N SER A 335 6.21 17.54 -12.62
CA SER A 335 5.55 18.37 -11.60
C SER A 335 6.55 19.29 -10.92
N VAL A 336 6.47 20.59 -11.23
CA VAL A 336 7.38 21.64 -10.75
C VAL A 336 6.66 22.58 -9.80
N LEU A 337 7.26 22.79 -8.63
CA LEU A 337 6.88 23.86 -7.69
C LEU A 337 7.93 24.96 -7.71
N PHE A 338 7.54 26.17 -8.08
CA PHE A 338 8.35 27.36 -7.84
C PHE A 338 7.96 27.97 -6.49
N ASP A 339 8.82 27.80 -5.46
CA ASP A 339 8.52 28.24 -4.09
C ASP A 339 8.80 29.73 -3.90
N LYS A 340 7.81 30.55 -4.24
CA LYS A 340 7.85 32.02 -4.18
C LYS A 340 7.58 32.59 -2.79
N ARG A 341 7.32 31.77 -1.77
CA ARG A 341 6.97 32.25 -0.43
C ARG A 341 8.11 33.15 0.13
N ASP A 342 7.80 34.37 0.46
CA ASP A 342 8.73 35.37 1.04
C ASP A 342 8.81 35.29 2.56
N THR A 343 7.80 34.71 3.21
CA THR A 343 7.68 34.56 4.66
C THR A 343 8.70 33.57 5.25
N TYR A 344 9.35 32.74 4.42
CA TYR A 344 10.32 31.75 4.86
C TYR A 344 11.69 31.96 4.24
N LYS A 345 12.74 31.87 5.08
CA LYS A 345 14.13 31.89 4.61
C LYS A 345 14.47 30.64 3.77
N PRO A 346 15.44 30.72 2.84
CA PRO A 346 15.83 29.61 1.99
C PRO A 346 16.15 28.32 2.76
N GLY A 347 16.90 28.41 3.86
CA GLY A 347 17.22 27.23 4.68
C GLY A 347 16.00 26.51 5.27
N TYR A 348 14.92 27.21 5.60
CA TYR A 348 13.67 26.61 6.02
C TYR A 348 13.01 25.86 4.86
N LYS A 349 12.94 26.48 3.68
CA LYS A 349 12.38 25.86 2.47
C LYS A 349 13.17 24.61 2.08
N PHE A 350 14.49 24.63 2.17
CA PHE A 350 15.34 23.46 1.91
C PHE A 350 14.95 22.29 2.83
N ASN A 351 14.92 22.56 4.13
CA ASN A 351 14.56 21.52 5.11
C ASN A 351 13.13 20.98 4.93
N GLU A 352 12.17 21.86 4.67
CA GLU A 352 10.77 21.45 4.45
C GLU A 352 10.66 20.50 3.24
N HIS A 353 11.26 20.85 2.12
CA HIS A 353 11.21 20.02 0.91
C HIS A 353 12.05 18.74 1.02
N GLU A 354 13.12 18.74 1.82
CA GLU A 354 13.88 17.54 2.16
C GLU A 354 13.05 16.58 3.01
N ILE A 355 12.37 17.08 4.05
CA ILE A 355 11.47 16.29 4.89
C ILE A 355 10.32 15.71 4.06
N LYS A 356 9.77 16.47 3.12
CA LYS A 356 8.73 16.03 2.18
C LYS A 356 9.23 15.09 1.08
N GLY A 357 10.53 14.86 0.99
CA GLY A 357 11.13 13.91 0.05
C GLY A 357 11.04 14.32 -1.41
N VAL A 358 11.04 15.62 -1.70
CA VAL A 358 11.05 16.13 -3.08
C VAL A 358 12.32 15.64 -3.78
N PRO A 359 12.22 14.89 -4.91
CA PRO A 359 13.37 14.23 -5.53
C PRO A 359 14.49 15.19 -5.95
N ILE A 360 14.12 16.33 -6.51
CA ILE A 360 15.08 17.31 -7.05
C ILE A 360 14.76 18.71 -6.50
N ARG A 361 15.80 19.39 -5.97
CA ARG A 361 15.74 20.82 -5.65
C ARG A 361 16.68 21.58 -6.55
N ILE A 362 16.18 22.64 -7.19
CA ILE A 362 16.96 23.61 -7.94
C ILE A 362 17.02 24.91 -7.15
N VAL A 363 18.20 25.47 -7.01
CA VAL A 363 18.41 26.79 -6.39
C VAL A 363 18.91 27.75 -7.45
N VAL A 364 18.39 28.97 -7.45
CA VAL A 364 18.75 30.00 -8.41
C VAL A 364 18.79 31.39 -7.75
N GLY A 365 19.89 32.10 -7.93
CA GLY A 365 20.09 33.45 -7.45
C GLY A 365 20.85 34.34 -8.46
N PRO A 366 21.12 35.62 -8.15
CA PRO A 366 21.81 36.54 -9.09
C PRO A 366 23.15 36.03 -9.60
N LYS A 367 23.94 35.34 -8.75
CA LYS A 367 25.25 34.79 -9.14
C LYS A 367 25.12 33.67 -10.15
N ASP A 368 24.04 32.86 -10.06
CA ASP A 368 23.77 31.77 -11.02
C ASP A 368 23.44 32.36 -12.38
N ILE A 369 22.72 33.49 -12.40
CA ILE A 369 22.41 34.20 -13.66
C ILE A 369 23.67 34.72 -14.33
N GLU A 370 24.58 35.34 -13.55
CA GLU A 370 25.88 35.88 -14.06
C GLU A 370 26.74 34.74 -14.67
N ASN A 371 26.69 33.53 -14.10
CA ASN A 371 27.51 32.41 -14.53
C ASN A 371 26.76 31.47 -15.51
N SER A 372 25.50 31.76 -15.81
CA SER A 372 24.64 30.87 -16.62
C SER A 372 24.58 29.42 -16.07
N THR A 373 24.54 29.27 -14.73
CA THR A 373 24.49 27.99 -14.02
C THR A 373 23.28 27.89 -13.10
N LEU A 374 23.00 26.68 -12.60
CA LEU A 374 22.03 26.40 -11.53
C LEU A 374 22.57 25.34 -10.59
N GLU A 375 22.29 25.46 -9.27
CA GLU A 375 22.58 24.37 -8.33
C GLU A 375 21.41 23.38 -8.35
N ILE A 376 21.69 22.10 -8.68
CA ILE A 376 20.76 20.99 -8.51
C ILE A 376 21.19 20.16 -7.30
N PHE A 377 20.21 19.78 -6.48
CA PHE A 377 20.35 18.86 -5.37
C PHE A 377 19.43 17.65 -5.59
N ARG A 378 19.95 16.44 -5.41
CA ARG A 378 19.19 15.20 -5.46
C ARG A 378 18.99 14.58 -4.07
N ARG A 379 17.75 14.26 -3.73
CA ARG A 379 17.35 13.84 -2.38
C ARG A 379 17.84 12.44 -2.00
N ASP A 380 17.92 11.50 -2.94
CA ASP A 380 18.24 10.09 -2.68
C ASP A 380 19.69 9.83 -2.26
N LYS A 381 20.63 10.73 -2.65
CA LYS A 381 22.06 10.67 -2.31
C LYS A 381 22.51 11.85 -1.45
N MET A 382 21.67 12.87 -1.27
CA MET A 382 22.03 14.13 -0.59
C MET A 382 23.22 14.85 -1.26
N GLU A 383 23.30 14.74 -2.59
CA GLU A 383 24.37 15.32 -3.41
C GLU A 383 23.86 16.54 -4.16
N LYS A 384 24.79 17.48 -4.42
CA LYS A 384 24.50 18.68 -5.22
C LYS A 384 25.58 18.90 -6.27
N GLU A 385 25.19 19.47 -7.39
CA GLU A 385 26.08 19.84 -8.49
C GLU A 385 25.63 21.15 -9.13
N LEU A 386 26.58 21.85 -9.75
CA LEU A 386 26.32 23.00 -10.62
C LEU A 386 26.18 22.51 -12.06
N ILE A 387 25.16 22.96 -12.75
CA ILE A 387 24.89 22.61 -14.15
C ILE A 387 24.70 23.84 -15.00
N ASP A 388 25.00 23.74 -16.30
CA ASP A 388 24.71 24.79 -17.27
C ASP A 388 23.19 24.98 -17.41
N PHE A 389 22.77 26.24 -17.51
CA PHE A 389 21.35 26.60 -17.63
C PHE A 389 20.65 25.89 -18.80
N ASN A 390 21.34 25.73 -19.93
CA ASN A 390 20.77 25.13 -21.13
C ASN A 390 20.63 23.60 -21.02
N GLU A 391 21.31 22.97 -20.08
CA GLU A 391 21.29 21.51 -19.88
C GLU A 391 20.25 21.05 -18.83
N VAL A 392 19.63 22.01 -18.11
CA VAL A 392 18.74 21.70 -16.96
C VAL A 392 17.63 20.71 -17.33
N GLY A 393 16.95 20.93 -18.46
CA GLY A 393 15.83 20.09 -18.87
C GLY A 393 16.23 18.64 -19.14
N LEU A 394 17.38 18.42 -19.80
CA LEU A 394 17.92 17.07 -20.04
C LEU A 394 18.43 16.43 -18.75
N LYS A 395 19.09 17.22 -17.91
CA LYS A 395 19.63 16.75 -16.63
C LYS A 395 18.54 16.31 -15.67
N VAL A 396 17.46 17.09 -15.57
CA VAL A 396 16.30 16.74 -14.71
C VAL A 396 15.67 15.43 -15.17
N ASP A 397 15.45 15.27 -16.47
CA ASP A 397 14.87 14.03 -17.02
C ASP A 397 15.75 12.82 -16.72
N PHE A 398 17.06 12.92 -16.95
CA PHE A 398 18.02 11.89 -16.59
C PHE A 398 17.99 11.59 -15.08
N LEU A 399 18.02 12.62 -14.22
CA LEU A 399 18.06 12.44 -12.76
C LEU A 399 16.79 11.80 -12.21
N LEU A 400 15.62 12.13 -12.71
CA LEU A 400 14.36 11.50 -12.27
C LEU A 400 14.37 9.99 -12.52
N ASN A 401 14.91 9.55 -13.67
CA ASN A 401 15.04 8.12 -13.97
C ASN A 401 16.13 7.47 -13.10
N ASP A 402 17.32 8.08 -12.98
CA ASP A 402 18.43 7.57 -12.18
C ASP A 402 18.08 7.47 -10.69
N ILE A 403 17.34 8.44 -10.15
CA ILE A 403 16.82 8.39 -8.76
C ILE A 403 15.93 7.17 -8.58
N HIS A 404 14.99 6.93 -9.50
CA HIS A 404 14.09 5.79 -9.41
C HIS A 404 14.85 4.45 -9.42
N GLU A 405 15.75 4.28 -10.36
CA GLU A 405 16.60 3.09 -10.47
C GLU A 405 17.50 2.89 -9.24
N ASN A 406 18.10 3.95 -8.73
CA ASN A 406 18.93 3.93 -7.52
C ASN A 406 18.13 3.48 -6.30
N LEU A 407 16.91 3.99 -6.12
CA LEU A 407 16.03 3.60 -5.01
C LEU A 407 15.67 2.11 -5.09
N PHE A 408 15.26 1.64 -6.27
CA PHE A 408 14.97 0.22 -6.47
C PHE A 408 16.19 -0.67 -6.20
N LYS A 409 17.34 -0.31 -6.75
CA LYS A 409 18.61 -1.06 -6.58
C LYS A 409 19.02 -1.12 -5.11
N LYS A 410 18.94 0.01 -4.39
CA LYS A 410 19.24 0.08 -2.95
C LYS A 410 18.33 -0.82 -2.13
N ALA A 411 17.02 -0.76 -2.38
CA ALA A 411 16.04 -1.61 -1.68
C ALA A 411 16.22 -3.10 -2.02
N LYS A 412 16.52 -3.43 -3.28
CA LYS A 412 16.77 -4.80 -3.73
C LYS A 412 18.03 -5.39 -3.09
N ASN A 413 19.10 -4.61 -3.01
CA ASN A 413 20.32 -5.03 -2.35
C ASN A 413 20.10 -5.26 -0.85
N PHE A 414 19.33 -4.38 -0.20
CA PHE A 414 18.94 -4.55 1.20
C PHE A 414 18.14 -5.84 1.41
N ALA A 415 17.11 -6.10 0.62
CA ALA A 415 16.28 -7.31 0.73
C ALA A 415 17.12 -8.58 0.51
N SER A 416 17.98 -8.59 -0.53
CA SER A 416 18.84 -9.73 -0.83
C SER A 416 19.85 -10.01 0.29
N SER A 417 20.51 -8.99 0.82
CA SER A 417 21.47 -9.12 1.93
C SER A 417 20.82 -9.54 3.24
N ASN A 418 19.52 -9.32 3.38
CA ASN A 418 18.73 -9.68 4.57
C ASN A 418 17.81 -10.90 4.34
N THR A 419 18.03 -11.66 3.27
CA THR A 419 17.42 -12.97 3.05
C THR A 419 18.47 -14.04 3.28
N ARG A 420 18.25 -14.90 4.28
CA ARG A 420 19.24 -15.89 4.77
C ARG A 420 18.63 -17.28 4.74
N ARG A 421 19.46 -18.32 4.78
CA ARG A 421 19.04 -19.71 4.91
C ARG A 421 19.29 -20.20 6.33
N ALA A 422 18.41 -21.06 6.84
CA ALA A 422 18.61 -21.82 8.06
C ALA A 422 18.41 -23.30 7.78
N ASN A 423 19.31 -24.12 8.33
CA ASN A 423 19.27 -25.58 8.19
C ASN A 423 18.88 -26.29 9.49
N THR A 424 18.98 -25.60 10.62
CA THR A 424 18.59 -26.09 11.95
C THR A 424 17.64 -25.11 12.63
N TYR A 425 16.86 -25.61 13.59
CA TYR A 425 15.91 -24.78 14.32
C TYR A 425 16.62 -23.74 15.21
N ASP A 426 17.78 -24.08 15.78
CA ASP A 426 18.54 -23.16 16.62
C ASP A 426 19.17 -22.02 15.79
N GLU A 427 19.70 -22.34 14.60
CA GLU A 427 20.14 -21.32 13.64
C GLU A 427 19.00 -20.40 13.24
N PHE A 428 17.83 -20.97 12.91
CA PHE A 428 16.62 -20.23 12.57
C PHE A 428 16.21 -19.26 13.70
N LYS A 429 16.11 -19.75 14.94
CA LYS A 429 15.78 -18.91 16.11
C LYS A 429 16.77 -17.77 16.30
N SER A 430 18.08 -18.06 16.14
CA SER A 430 19.14 -17.06 16.25
C SER A 430 19.00 -15.97 15.19
N LEU A 431 18.80 -16.34 13.92
CA LEU A 431 18.60 -15.39 12.81
C LEU A 431 17.37 -14.50 13.03
N ILE A 432 16.23 -15.09 13.36
CA ILE A 432 14.97 -14.34 13.61
C ILE A 432 15.09 -13.39 14.80
N LYS A 433 15.80 -13.81 15.86
CA LYS A 433 15.94 -12.99 17.06
C LYS A 433 16.91 -11.83 16.87
N ASN A 434 18.08 -12.08 16.28
CA ASN A 434 19.21 -11.15 16.33
C ASN A 434 19.37 -10.30 15.07
N GLN A 435 18.91 -10.80 13.90
CA GLN A 435 19.16 -10.15 12.62
C GLN A 435 17.87 -9.74 11.90
N GLY A 436 16.75 -10.45 12.11
CA GLY A 436 15.52 -10.26 11.34
C GLY A 436 15.70 -10.62 9.87
N GLY A 437 14.89 -10.02 9.00
CA GLY A 437 14.89 -10.32 7.57
C GLY A 437 14.08 -11.57 7.23
N PHE A 438 14.15 -11.99 5.97
CA PHE A 438 13.62 -13.27 5.55
C PHE A 438 14.57 -14.41 5.88
N VAL A 439 14.02 -15.49 6.42
CA VAL A 439 14.76 -16.72 6.66
C VAL A 439 14.13 -17.85 5.86
N ALA A 440 14.85 -18.34 4.85
CA ALA A 440 14.47 -19.49 4.04
C ALA A 440 14.78 -20.79 4.77
N ALA A 441 13.77 -21.56 5.11
CA ALA A 441 13.90 -22.80 5.86
C ALA A 441 12.88 -23.85 5.38
N HIS A 442 13.22 -25.13 5.54
CA HIS A 442 12.33 -26.23 5.22
C HIS A 442 11.17 -26.32 6.21
N TRP A 443 9.98 -26.58 5.67
CA TRP A 443 8.74 -26.74 6.40
C TRP A 443 7.97 -27.96 5.86
N ASP A 444 7.36 -28.72 6.75
CA ASP A 444 6.64 -29.98 6.43
C ASP A 444 5.21 -29.81 5.90
N GLY A 445 4.74 -28.57 5.74
CA GLY A 445 3.39 -28.29 5.28
C GLY A 445 2.31 -28.36 6.36
N THR A 446 2.66 -28.65 7.62
CA THR A 446 1.68 -28.86 8.70
C THR A 446 1.37 -27.59 9.48
N LYS A 447 0.10 -27.42 9.85
CA LYS A 447 -0.36 -26.30 10.70
C LYS A 447 0.24 -26.37 12.11
N GLU A 448 0.51 -27.57 12.60
CA GLU A 448 1.08 -27.82 13.91
C GLU A 448 2.49 -27.23 14.03
N SER A 449 3.38 -27.54 13.09
CA SER A 449 4.75 -27.03 13.06
C SER A 449 4.78 -25.52 12.84
N GLU A 450 3.94 -24.98 11.95
CA GLU A 450 3.79 -23.54 11.70
C GLU A 450 3.38 -22.79 12.97
N ASN A 451 2.34 -23.25 13.67
CA ASN A 451 1.84 -22.65 14.88
C ASN A 451 2.88 -22.68 16.02
N GLN A 452 3.65 -23.75 16.13
CA GLN A 452 4.68 -23.87 17.15
C GLN A 452 5.85 -22.91 16.87
N ILE A 453 6.31 -22.83 15.63
CA ILE A 453 7.33 -21.87 15.21
C ILE A 453 6.86 -20.43 15.50
N LYS A 454 5.63 -20.09 15.13
CA LYS A 454 5.01 -18.78 15.39
C LYS A 454 4.97 -18.46 16.90
N ARG A 455 4.61 -19.43 17.71
CA ARG A 455 4.51 -19.28 19.17
C ARG A 455 5.85 -18.96 19.81
N GLU A 456 6.89 -19.69 19.42
CA GLU A 456 8.23 -19.57 19.99
C GLU A 456 9.02 -18.36 19.47
N THR A 457 8.85 -18.00 18.19
CA THR A 457 9.73 -17.01 17.53
C THR A 457 9.05 -15.72 17.12
N LYS A 458 7.71 -15.72 17.08
CA LYS A 458 6.87 -14.66 16.50
C LYS A 458 7.07 -14.48 15.00
N ALA A 459 7.82 -15.35 14.34
CA ALA A 459 7.91 -15.40 12.89
C ALA A 459 6.77 -16.25 12.33
N THR A 460 6.25 -15.84 11.17
CA THR A 460 5.23 -16.57 10.41
C THR A 460 5.76 -16.92 9.03
N ILE A 461 5.16 -17.91 8.37
CA ILE A 461 5.42 -18.17 6.96
C ILE A 461 4.85 -17.00 6.16
N ARG A 462 5.74 -16.24 5.51
CA ARG A 462 5.33 -15.09 4.69
C ARG A 462 5.02 -15.51 3.27
N ILE A 463 5.85 -16.39 2.73
CA ILE A 463 5.80 -16.82 1.33
C ILE A 463 6.12 -18.31 1.23
N ILE A 464 5.28 -19.05 0.52
CA ILE A 464 5.62 -20.30 -0.14
C ILE A 464 5.93 -19.93 -1.59
N PRO A 465 7.21 -19.94 -2.03
CA PRO A 465 7.56 -19.49 -3.37
C PRO A 465 6.92 -20.37 -4.45
N ILE A 466 6.29 -19.74 -5.45
CA ILE A 466 5.66 -20.47 -6.57
C ILE A 466 6.74 -21.01 -7.52
N ASP A 467 7.73 -20.15 -7.83
CA ASP A 467 8.86 -20.49 -8.71
C ASP A 467 10.11 -20.92 -7.91
N GLY A 468 9.91 -21.36 -6.66
CA GLY A 468 10.99 -21.77 -5.77
C GLY A 468 11.71 -23.02 -6.30
N VAL A 469 13.05 -23.02 -6.15
CA VAL A 469 13.83 -24.22 -6.45
C VAL A 469 13.36 -25.34 -5.54
N LYS A 470 12.87 -26.43 -6.13
CA LYS A 470 12.54 -27.65 -5.38
C LYS A 470 13.83 -28.24 -4.83
N GLU A 471 13.97 -28.23 -3.53
CA GLU A 471 15.10 -28.71 -2.77
C GLU A 471 14.58 -29.64 -1.68
N LYS A 472 14.89 -30.93 -1.77
CA LYS A 472 14.52 -31.89 -0.73
C LYS A 472 15.29 -31.63 0.55
N GLY A 473 14.61 -31.65 1.66
CA GLY A 473 15.20 -31.45 2.98
C GLY A 473 14.22 -31.88 4.07
N ASN A 474 14.54 -31.54 5.30
CA ASN A 474 13.67 -31.82 6.45
C ASN A 474 13.24 -30.53 7.10
N CYS A 475 11.99 -30.49 7.54
CA CYS A 475 11.43 -29.40 8.32
C CYS A 475 12.34 -29.08 9.51
N ILE A 476 12.70 -27.81 9.65
CA ILE A 476 13.61 -27.35 10.72
C ILE A 476 13.07 -27.60 12.14
N TYR A 477 11.74 -27.76 12.28
CA TYR A 477 11.07 -28.02 13.58
C TYR A 477 10.76 -29.49 13.80
N SER A 478 10.02 -30.12 12.89
CA SER A 478 9.52 -31.49 13.07
C SER A 478 10.45 -32.58 12.56
N ASN A 479 11.47 -32.21 11.80
CA ASN A 479 12.38 -33.13 11.06
C ASN A 479 11.67 -34.02 10.02
N GLN A 480 10.41 -33.73 9.69
CA GLN A 480 9.69 -34.44 8.62
C GLN A 480 10.15 -33.97 7.23
N PRO A 481 9.97 -34.80 6.19
CA PRO A 481 10.35 -34.42 4.82
C PRO A 481 9.71 -33.12 4.35
N SER A 482 10.45 -32.37 3.55
CA SER A 482 10.00 -31.13 2.90
C SER A 482 10.56 -31.06 1.48
N GLU A 483 9.73 -30.59 0.54
CA GLU A 483 10.07 -30.51 -0.88
C GLU A 483 10.70 -29.18 -1.29
N GLN A 484 10.59 -28.14 -0.45
CA GLN A 484 11.14 -26.81 -0.71
C GLN A 484 11.28 -25.98 0.56
N ARG A 485 12.07 -24.93 0.47
CA ARG A 485 12.12 -23.90 1.53
C ARG A 485 10.99 -22.91 1.37
N VAL A 486 10.46 -22.44 2.50
CA VAL A 486 9.53 -21.33 2.59
C VAL A 486 10.21 -20.15 3.29
N LEU A 487 9.65 -18.95 3.13
CA LEU A 487 10.22 -17.74 3.72
C LEU A 487 9.47 -17.37 4.99
N PHE A 488 10.20 -17.34 6.08
CA PHE A 488 9.73 -16.88 7.39
C PHE A 488 10.23 -15.47 7.66
N ALA A 489 9.42 -14.67 8.36
CA ALA A 489 9.85 -13.40 8.96
C ALA A 489 8.89 -12.97 10.06
N LYS A 490 9.36 -12.07 10.94
CA LYS A 490 8.44 -11.25 11.73
C LYS A 490 7.76 -10.25 10.80
N ALA A 491 6.50 -9.90 11.07
CA ALA A 491 5.70 -9.04 10.19
C ALA A 491 5.05 -7.87 10.93
N TYR A 492 4.61 -6.90 10.14
CA TYR A 492 3.76 -5.79 10.60
C TYR A 492 2.31 -6.19 10.78
#